data_40ef4521e501bbe7f62cbd371ac21366
#
_entry.id   40ef4521e501bbe7f62cbd371ac21366
#
_cell.length_a   1.000
_cell.length_b   1.000
_cell.length_c   1.000
_cell.angle_alpha   90.00
_cell.angle_beta   90.00
_cell.angle_gamma   90.00
#
_symmetry.space_group_name_H-M   'P 1'
#
loop_
_entity.id
_entity.type
_entity.pdbx_description
1 polymer ?
#
loop_
_entity_poly.entity_id
_entity_poly.type
_entity_poly.pdbx_seq_one_letter_code
_entity_poly.pdbx_strand_id
1 'polypeptide(L)'
;MPSDKSVCDDFTARLTPMGPVTGRSMFGGFGIFMDGLMFGLIAYDEIYFKVDDDNRSDYDAAGSRPFTYERKSKPVEMSYRKIPEPVAEDDANLIAWAESAYNAARRANKKKR
;
A
#
# COMPACT_ATOMS: atom_id res chain seq x y z
N MET A 1 -2.49 -8.22 12.43
CA MET A 1 -3.00 -7.12 11.59
C MET A 1 -4.48 -7.32 11.25
N PRO A 2 -5.36 -7.29 12.24
CA PRO A 2 -6.77 -7.54 11.95
C PRO A 2 -7.36 -6.45 11.06
N SER A 3 -8.01 -6.85 10.00
CA SER A 3 -8.69 -5.94 9.07
C SER A 3 -9.95 -6.63 8.55
N ASP A 4 -10.97 -5.82 8.26
CA ASP A 4 -12.24 -6.31 7.79
C ASP A 4 -12.20 -6.49 6.26
N LYS A 5 -12.74 -7.60 5.78
CA LYS A 5 -12.80 -7.87 4.35
C LYS A 5 -13.55 -6.77 3.60
N SER A 6 -14.56 -6.14 4.21
CA SER A 6 -15.30 -5.05 3.58
C SER A 6 -14.41 -3.86 3.26
N VAL A 7 -13.42 -3.56 4.10
CA VAL A 7 -12.46 -2.49 3.83
C VAL A 7 -11.64 -2.83 2.59
N CYS A 8 -11.19 -4.07 2.47
CA CYS A 8 -10.45 -4.53 1.31
C CYS A 8 -11.29 -4.44 0.04
N ASP A 9 -12.53 -4.92 0.09
CA ASP A 9 -13.42 -4.93 -1.06
C ASP A 9 -13.74 -3.50 -1.54
N ASP A 10 -14.00 -2.58 -0.61
CA ASP A 10 -14.24 -1.18 -0.95
C ASP A 10 -13.01 -0.55 -1.59
N PHE A 11 -11.84 -0.82 -1.02
CA PHE A 11 -10.61 -0.22 -1.50
C PHE A 11 -10.25 -0.70 -2.91
N THR A 12 -10.34 -2.01 -3.15
CA THR A 12 -10.04 -2.55 -4.48
C THR A 12 -11.03 -2.05 -5.52
N ALA A 13 -12.31 -1.88 -5.15
CA ALA A 13 -13.32 -1.31 -6.04
C ALA A 13 -12.96 0.12 -6.45
N ARG A 14 -12.45 0.92 -5.51
CA ARG A 14 -12.05 2.31 -5.81
C ARG A 14 -10.85 2.39 -6.75
N LEU A 15 -10.03 1.35 -6.80
CA LEU A 15 -8.84 1.32 -7.65
C LEU A 15 -9.09 0.69 -9.02
N THR A 16 -10.32 0.25 -9.30
CA THR A 16 -10.67 -0.38 -10.58
C THR A 16 -10.22 0.42 -11.81
N PRO A 17 -10.30 1.78 -11.82
CA PRO A 17 -9.86 2.54 -12.99
C PRO A 17 -8.40 2.38 -13.34
N MET A 18 -7.53 1.97 -12.41
CA MET A 18 -6.12 1.78 -12.75
C MET A 18 -5.81 0.41 -13.35
N GLY A 19 -6.72 -0.56 -13.20
CA GLY A 19 -6.52 -1.89 -13.74
C GLY A 19 -7.11 -2.98 -12.84
N PRO A 20 -6.79 -4.25 -13.10
CA PRO A 20 -7.34 -5.40 -12.36
C PRO A 20 -6.66 -5.55 -11.00
N VAL A 21 -7.09 -4.74 -10.04
CA VAL A 21 -6.56 -4.76 -8.67
C VAL A 21 -7.28 -5.84 -7.87
N THR A 22 -6.51 -6.66 -7.14
CA THR A 22 -7.06 -7.72 -6.29
C THR A 22 -6.50 -7.63 -4.88
N GLY A 23 -7.24 -8.14 -3.91
CA GLY A 23 -6.81 -8.24 -2.53
C GLY A 23 -6.62 -9.69 -2.12
N ARG A 24 -5.62 -9.96 -1.29
CA ARG A 24 -5.37 -11.30 -0.76
C ARG A 24 -5.18 -11.23 0.74
N SER A 25 -5.87 -12.11 1.45
CA SER A 25 -5.73 -12.21 2.90
C SER A 25 -4.30 -12.63 3.27
N MET A 26 -3.70 -11.90 4.21
CA MET A 26 -2.38 -12.26 4.74
C MET A 26 -2.19 -11.64 6.12
N PHE A 27 -1.70 -12.44 7.07
CA PHE A 27 -1.38 -11.98 8.43
C PHE A 27 -2.54 -11.25 9.12
N GLY A 28 -3.79 -11.65 8.83
CA GLY A 28 -4.97 -10.98 9.39
C GLY A 28 -5.38 -9.70 8.70
N GLY A 29 -4.55 -9.19 7.78
CA GLY A 29 -4.88 -8.05 6.93
C GLY A 29 -4.99 -8.49 5.49
N PHE A 30 -4.66 -7.56 4.56
CA PHE A 30 -4.75 -7.84 3.13
C PHE A 30 -3.60 -7.21 2.38
N GLY A 31 -3.01 -7.98 1.44
CA GLY A 31 -2.12 -7.41 0.44
C GLY A 31 -2.91 -6.99 -0.78
N ILE A 32 -2.52 -5.88 -1.39
CA ILE A 32 -3.18 -5.34 -2.59
C ILE A 32 -2.24 -5.54 -3.77
N PHE A 33 -2.74 -6.22 -4.79
CA PHE A 33 -1.92 -6.68 -5.92
C PHE A 33 -2.49 -6.22 -7.26
N MET A 34 -1.61 -6.03 -8.23
CA MET A 34 -1.98 -5.90 -9.63
C MET A 34 -0.90 -6.60 -10.45
N ASP A 35 -1.32 -7.45 -11.40
CA ASP A 35 -0.39 -8.24 -12.24
C ASP A 35 0.64 -9.03 -11.42
N GLY A 36 0.20 -9.55 -10.26
CA GLY A 36 1.05 -10.38 -9.41
C GLY A 36 2.02 -9.61 -8.53
N LEU A 37 2.01 -8.29 -8.58
CA LEU A 37 2.90 -7.46 -7.75
C LEU A 37 2.11 -6.79 -6.64
N MET A 38 2.58 -6.97 -5.41
CA MET A 38 1.99 -6.32 -4.26
C MET A 38 2.47 -4.87 -4.19
N PHE A 39 1.52 -3.93 -4.14
CA PHE A 39 1.85 -2.51 -4.04
C PHE A 39 1.12 -1.81 -2.89
N GLY A 40 0.26 -2.52 -2.19
CA GLY A 40 -0.48 -1.96 -1.07
C GLY A 40 -0.68 -2.98 0.03
N LEU A 41 -1.02 -2.50 1.20
CA LEU A 41 -1.23 -3.32 2.39
C LEU A 41 -2.34 -2.69 3.22
N ILE A 42 -3.27 -3.51 3.68
CA ILE A 42 -4.30 -3.08 4.64
C ILE A 42 -4.00 -3.76 5.96
N ALA A 43 -3.76 -2.98 7.00
CA ALA A 43 -3.47 -3.47 8.33
C ALA A 43 -4.17 -2.58 9.35
N TYR A 44 -4.90 -3.20 10.30
CA TYR A 44 -5.69 -2.47 11.29
C TYR A 44 -6.66 -1.48 10.64
N ASP A 45 -7.25 -1.90 9.49
CA ASP A 45 -8.18 -1.11 8.67
C ASP A 45 -7.55 0.20 8.14
N GLU A 46 -6.23 0.30 8.15
CA GLU A 46 -5.49 1.42 7.56
C GLU A 46 -4.77 0.96 6.31
N ILE A 47 -4.61 1.87 5.36
CA ILE A 47 -4.06 1.57 4.04
C ILE A 47 -2.65 2.12 3.91
N TYR A 48 -1.74 1.26 3.45
CA TYR A 48 -0.33 1.58 3.25
C TYR A 48 0.03 1.29 1.81
N PHE A 49 0.87 2.13 1.22
CA PHE A 49 1.35 1.95 -0.16
C PHE A 49 2.86 1.74 -0.20
N LYS A 50 3.30 1.01 -1.22
CA LYS A 50 4.71 0.74 -1.47
C LYS A 50 5.47 2.02 -1.76
N VAL A 51 6.61 2.21 -1.10
CA VAL A 51 7.50 3.35 -1.33
C VAL A 51 8.89 2.89 -1.71
N ASP A 52 9.57 3.72 -2.48
CA ASP A 52 10.99 3.59 -2.78
C ASP A 52 11.59 5.01 -2.83
N ASP A 53 12.82 5.12 -3.28
CA ASP A 53 13.50 6.42 -3.30
C ASP A 53 12.81 7.45 -4.19
N ASP A 54 12.07 7.00 -5.21
CA ASP A 54 11.44 7.91 -6.16
C ASP A 54 10.16 8.55 -5.62
N ASN A 55 9.39 7.83 -4.78
CA ASN A 55 8.11 8.38 -4.28
C ASN A 55 8.09 8.67 -2.78
N ARG A 56 9.17 8.39 -2.06
CA ARG A 56 9.20 8.58 -0.60
C ARG A 56 8.97 10.02 -0.19
N SER A 57 9.47 10.98 -0.98
CA SER A 57 9.36 12.39 -0.63
C SER A 57 7.91 12.86 -0.49
N ASP A 58 6.99 12.30 -1.29
CA ASP A 58 5.57 12.65 -1.19
C ASP A 58 5.01 12.27 0.18
N TYR A 59 5.43 11.12 0.70
CA TYR A 59 4.97 10.64 2.00
C TYR A 59 5.66 11.39 3.14
N ASP A 60 6.94 11.71 3.00
CA ASP A 60 7.68 12.49 4.00
C ASP A 60 7.07 13.90 4.13
N ALA A 61 6.73 14.52 3.00
CA ALA A 61 6.10 15.84 3.00
C ALA A 61 4.73 15.84 3.70
N ALA A 62 4.02 14.71 3.65
CA ALA A 62 2.73 14.55 4.30
C ALA A 62 2.83 14.08 5.76
N GLY A 63 4.05 13.84 6.26
CA GLY A 63 4.25 13.34 7.61
C GLY A 63 3.82 11.89 7.81
N SER A 64 3.76 11.13 6.74
CA SER A 64 3.32 9.74 6.80
C SER A 64 4.36 8.84 7.45
N ARG A 65 3.87 7.91 8.28
CA ARG A 65 4.72 6.96 8.99
C ARG A 65 4.86 5.64 8.25
N PRO A 66 6.03 4.98 8.36
CA PRO A 66 6.20 3.66 7.76
C PRO A 66 5.40 2.60 8.52
N PHE A 67 5.04 1.54 7.82
CA PHE A 67 4.44 0.37 8.46
C PHE A 67 5.57 -0.42 9.17
N THR A 68 5.38 -0.72 10.44
CA THR A 68 6.32 -1.53 11.20
C THR A 68 5.59 -2.71 11.82
N TYR A 69 6.31 -3.81 11.99
CA TYR A 69 5.80 -4.96 12.72
C TYR A 69 6.93 -5.53 13.58
N GLU A 70 6.56 -6.27 14.62
CA GLU A 70 7.55 -6.90 15.47
C GLU A 70 7.94 -8.28 14.97
N ARG A 71 9.25 -8.51 14.93
CA ARG A 71 9.80 -9.83 14.61
C ARG A 71 10.87 -10.13 15.64
N LYS A 72 10.66 -11.21 16.42
CA LYS A 72 11.57 -11.62 17.50
C LYS A 72 11.83 -10.47 18.47
N SER A 73 10.77 -9.79 18.86
CA SER A 73 10.79 -8.64 19.78
C SER A 73 11.54 -7.42 19.26
N LYS A 74 11.81 -7.34 17.96
CA LYS A 74 12.44 -6.17 17.33
C LYS A 74 11.49 -5.56 16.31
N PRO A 75 11.37 -4.22 16.27
CA PRO A 75 10.56 -3.57 15.24
C PRO A 75 11.26 -3.72 13.88
N VAL A 76 10.46 -4.08 12.87
CA VAL A 76 10.93 -4.17 11.49
C VAL A 76 10.12 -3.18 10.66
N GLU A 77 10.83 -2.25 10.00
CA GLU A 77 10.20 -1.27 9.13
C GLU A 77 10.10 -1.85 7.73
N MET A 78 8.88 -1.80 7.16
CA MET A 78 8.65 -2.21 5.79
C MET A 78 8.68 -1.00 4.87
N SER A 79 8.95 -1.22 3.59
CA SER A 79 8.94 -0.16 2.58
C SER A 79 7.49 0.16 2.15
N TYR A 80 6.63 0.41 3.13
CA TYR A 80 5.24 0.78 2.96
C TYR A 80 4.92 1.92 3.91
N ARG A 81 4.19 2.92 3.43
CA ARG A 81 3.81 4.09 4.22
C ARG A 81 2.30 4.28 4.21
N LYS A 82 1.76 4.73 5.33
CA LYS A 82 0.33 5.03 5.43
C LYS A 82 -0.03 6.15 4.45
N ILE A 83 -1.13 5.99 3.72
CA ILE A 83 -1.58 7.05 2.81
C ILE A 83 -2.17 8.20 3.62
N PRO A 84 -1.89 9.46 3.23
CA PRO A 84 -2.46 10.62 3.92
C PRO A 84 -3.99 10.65 3.77
N GLU A 85 -4.69 11.17 4.78
CA GLU A 85 -6.15 11.24 4.72
C GLU A 85 -6.69 11.99 3.50
N PRO A 86 -6.14 13.15 3.11
CA PRO A 86 -6.63 13.84 1.92
C PRO A 86 -6.53 13.01 0.64
N VAL A 87 -5.51 12.14 0.56
CA VAL A 87 -5.35 11.22 -0.57
C VAL A 87 -6.43 10.14 -0.52
N ALA A 88 -6.68 9.60 0.67
CA ALA A 88 -7.68 8.54 0.84
C ALA A 88 -9.11 9.04 0.53
N GLU A 89 -9.36 10.32 0.72
CA GLU A 89 -10.69 10.90 0.55
C GLU A 89 -11.01 11.33 -0.89
N ASP A 90 -10.00 11.41 -1.76
CA ASP A 90 -10.17 11.85 -3.14
C ASP A 90 -9.78 10.73 -4.09
N ASP A 91 -10.74 10.22 -4.86
CA ASP A 91 -10.51 9.07 -5.74
C ASP A 91 -9.41 9.33 -6.77
N ALA A 92 -9.36 10.53 -7.36
CA ALA A 92 -8.33 10.83 -8.36
C ALA A 92 -6.94 10.82 -7.75
N ASN A 93 -6.77 11.40 -6.56
CA ASN A 93 -5.50 11.38 -5.85
C ASN A 93 -5.14 9.96 -5.40
N LEU A 94 -6.13 9.23 -4.91
CA LEU A 94 -5.89 7.86 -4.48
C LEU A 94 -5.34 7.01 -5.62
N ILE A 95 -5.93 7.12 -6.80
CA ILE A 95 -5.49 6.37 -7.98
C ILE A 95 -4.08 6.80 -8.38
N ALA A 96 -3.79 8.11 -8.39
CA ALA A 96 -2.45 8.60 -8.73
C ALA A 96 -1.39 8.06 -7.76
N TRP A 97 -1.67 8.06 -6.48
CA TRP A 97 -0.75 7.54 -5.48
C TRP A 97 -0.63 6.01 -5.57
N ALA A 98 -1.72 5.33 -5.89
CA ALA A 98 -1.70 3.87 -6.11
C ALA A 98 -0.84 3.50 -7.32
N GLU A 99 -0.94 4.26 -8.41
CA GLU A 99 -0.11 4.03 -9.58
C GLU A 99 1.36 4.27 -9.27
N SER A 100 1.68 5.31 -8.49
CA SER A 100 3.03 5.56 -8.01
C SER A 100 3.55 4.38 -7.18
N ALA A 101 2.71 3.84 -6.30
CA ALA A 101 3.07 2.67 -5.49
C ALA A 101 3.31 1.43 -6.36
N TYR A 102 2.46 1.23 -7.37
CA TYR A 102 2.64 0.11 -8.29
C TYR A 102 3.96 0.23 -9.06
N ASN A 103 4.31 1.43 -9.50
CA ASN A 103 5.58 1.66 -10.17
C ASN A 103 6.76 1.39 -9.23
N ALA A 104 6.65 1.75 -7.96
CA ALA A 104 7.66 1.41 -6.96
C ALA A 104 7.81 -0.10 -6.82
N ALA A 105 6.69 -0.84 -6.81
CA ALA A 105 6.72 -2.29 -6.76
C ALA A 105 7.38 -2.89 -7.99
N ARG A 106 7.13 -2.33 -9.16
CA ARG A 106 7.77 -2.79 -10.41
C ARG A 106 9.28 -2.58 -10.35
N ARG A 107 9.73 -1.42 -9.88
CA ARG A 107 11.17 -1.14 -9.77
C ARG A 107 11.84 -2.10 -8.79
N ALA A 108 11.19 -2.36 -7.65
CA ALA A 108 11.70 -3.30 -6.66
C ALA A 108 11.80 -4.72 -7.24
N ASN A 109 10.82 -5.13 -8.04
CA ASN A 109 10.82 -6.45 -8.67
C ASN A 109 11.97 -6.59 -9.68
N LYS A 110 12.27 -5.53 -10.44
CA LYS A 110 13.38 -5.55 -11.38
C LYS A 110 14.73 -5.68 -10.68
N LYS A 111 14.90 -5.04 -9.53
CA LYS A 111 16.16 -5.09 -8.77
C LYS A 111 16.45 -6.47 -8.20
N LYS A 112 15.44 -7.32 -8.06
CA LYS A 112 15.62 -8.68 -7.54
C LYS A 112 16.11 -9.68 -8.59
N ARG A 113 16.22 -9.27 -9.81
CA ARG A 113 16.66 -10.16 -10.90
C ARG A 113 18.17 -10.08 -11.13
#